data_79a985946cee96e244748d6a96254154
#
_entry.id   79a985946cee96e244748d6a96254154
#
_cell.length_a   1.000
_cell.length_b   1.000
_cell.length_c   1.000
_cell.angle_alpha   90.00
_cell.angle_beta   90.00
_cell.angle_gamma   90.00
#
_symmetry.space_group_name_H-M   'P 1'
#
loop_
_entity.id
_entity.type
_entity.pdbx_description
1 polymer ?
#
loop_
_entity_poly.entity_id
_entity_poly.type
_entity_poly.pdbx_seq_one_letter_code
_entity_poly.pdbx_strand_id
1 'polypeptide(L)'
;MKGHTFWGDLKKYRVLLLMLAPAVAFFLLFAYIPMAGIIVAFKRYDYAGGIFGSAWNGLSNFRFFFESGDAWRVTRNTALYNIAFIVVNNALQIFTAIMLFEVGGKWFRKITQSALFLPYFISWVVVGAIAYNLLNYDIGTVNALLTGIGLDPIDIYNTPAYWPYILILVSAWKSLGYGTVMYLAAISGIDTEMYEAAEIDGANIFQRIMKVTIPNLYPTIIILVLLAVGNIFRGDFGMFYNMVGNNGLLFSSTDVIDTFVFRSLITSNDIGMSAAAGVFQSVLGFATIMTVNYAVRRYDKDRALF
;
A
#
# COMPACT_ATOMS: atom_id res chain seq x y z
N MET A 1 34.54 34.20 -7.00
CA MET A 1 33.34 33.37 -7.15
C MET A 1 32.51 33.94 -8.30
N LYS A 2 32.46 33.24 -9.47
CA LYS A 2 31.61 33.68 -10.59
C LYS A 2 30.15 33.47 -10.18
N GLY A 3 29.38 34.56 -10.07
CA GLY A 3 27.95 34.47 -9.76
C GLY A 3 27.23 33.60 -10.78
N HIS A 4 26.67 32.49 -10.33
CA HIS A 4 25.79 31.65 -11.12
C HIS A 4 24.54 32.45 -11.46
N THR A 5 24.42 32.83 -12.72
CA THR A 5 23.22 33.52 -13.21
C THR A 5 22.27 32.46 -13.73
N PHE A 6 21.04 32.39 -13.20
CA PHE A 6 19.99 31.44 -13.58
C PHE A 6 19.89 31.23 -15.11
N TRP A 7 19.93 32.30 -15.88
CA TRP A 7 19.91 32.25 -17.35
C TRP A 7 21.18 31.65 -17.98
N GLY A 8 22.33 31.78 -17.32
CA GLY A 8 23.59 31.17 -17.74
C GLY A 8 23.57 29.67 -17.56
N ASP A 9 23.03 29.21 -16.43
CA ASP A 9 22.89 27.79 -16.12
C ASP A 9 21.84 27.11 -17.02
N LEU A 10 20.72 27.77 -17.34
CA LEU A 10 19.74 27.30 -18.32
C LEU A 10 20.35 27.08 -19.71
N LYS A 11 21.18 28.00 -20.19
CA LYS A 11 21.88 27.84 -21.48
C LYS A 11 22.92 26.73 -21.44
N LYS A 12 23.67 26.63 -20.34
CA LYS A 12 24.72 25.63 -20.16
C LYS A 12 24.14 24.19 -20.12
N TYR A 13 23.01 24.01 -19.43
CA TYR A 13 22.40 22.69 -19.21
C TYR A 13 21.19 22.42 -20.13
N ARG A 14 21.04 23.18 -21.24
CA ARG A 14 19.87 23.06 -22.14
C ARG A 14 19.56 21.64 -22.62
N VAL A 15 20.57 20.81 -22.87
CA VAL A 15 20.39 19.42 -23.31
C VAL A 15 19.78 18.58 -22.20
N LEU A 16 20.30 18.72 -20.96
CA LEU A 16 19.75 18.02 -19.79
C LEU A 16 18.32 18.45 -19.49
N LEU A 17 18.01 19.76 -19.62
CA LEU A 17 16.67 20.29 -19.45
C LEU A 17 15.71 19.78 -20.53
N LEU A 18 16.15 19.66 -21.78
CA LEU A 18 15.37 19.08 -22.86
C LEU A 18 15.07 17.59 -22.62
N MET A 19 16.04 16.83 -22.08
CA MET A 19 15.83 15.44 -21.70
C MET A 19 14.85 15.30 -20.52
N LEU A 20 14.84 16.25 -19.60
CA LEU A 20 13.94 16.28 -18.45
C LEU A 20 12.51 16.77 -18.82
N ALA A 21 12.39 17.57 -19.87
CA ALA A 21 11.13 18.24 -20.24
C ALA A 21 9.95 17.28 -20.42
N PRO A 22 10.06 16.10 -21.07
CA PRO A 22 8.94 15.17 -21.17
C PRO A 22 8.44 14.66 -19.81
N ALA A 23 9.36 14.36 -18.88
CA ALA A 23 8.99 13.91 -17.53
C ALA A 23 8.31 15.03 -16.73
N VAL A 24 8.84 16.27 -16.79
CA VAL A 24 8.23 17.43 -16.14
C VAL A 24 6.86 17.71 -16.73
N ALA A 25 6.72 17.69 -18.07
CA ALA A 25 5.43 17.88 -18.73
C ALA A 25 4.41 16.80 -18.30
N PHE A 26 4.83 15.55 -18.22
CA PHE A 26 3.97 14.46 -17.72
C PHE A 26 3.47 14.73 -16.29
N PHE A 27 4.35 15.10 -15.38
CA PHE A 27 3.93 15.41 -14.00
C PHE A 27 3.02 16.64 -13.93
N LEU A 28 3.32 17.69 -14.69
CA LEU A 28 2.47 18.88 -14.72
C LEU A 28 1.07 18.56 -15.23
N LEU A 29 0.96 17.83 -16.33
CA LEU A 29 -0.33 17.49 -16.96
C LEU A 29 -1.15 16.49 -16.13
N PHE A 30 -0.52 15.46 -15.57
CA PHE A 30 -1.24 14.34 -14.96
C PHE A 30 -1.24 14.34 -13.43
N ALA A 31 -0.38 15.14 -12.77
CA ALA A 31 -0.38 15.27 -11.33
C ALA A 31 -0.82 16.67 -10.87
N TYR A 32 -0.21 17.73 -11.40
CA TYR A 32 -0.47 19.10 -10.90
C TYR A 32 -1.77 19.72 -11.45
N ILE A 33 -2.07 19.60 -12.73
CA ILE A 33 -3.31 20.14 -13.29
C ILE A 33 -4.56 19.53 -12.63
N PRO A 34 -4.66 18.20 -12.39
CA PRO A 34 -5.79 17.62 -11.70
C PRO A 34 -5.98 18.11 -10.26
N MET A 35 -4.93 18.64 -9.60
CA MET A 35 -5.07 19.23 -8.26
C MET A 35 -6.03 20.42 -8.24
N ALA A 36 -6.26 21.10 -9.37
CA ALA A 36 -7.31 22.12 -9.46
C ALA A 36 -8.71 21.55 -9.13
N GLY A 37 -8.91 20.24 -9.32
CA GLY A 37 -10.13 19.53 -8.92
C GLY A 37 -10.41 19.52 -7.41
N ILE A 38 -9.42 19.82 -6.57
CA ILE A 38 -9.60 19.95 -5.10
C ILE A 38 -10.70 20.98 -4.78
N ILE A 39 -10.85 22.00 -5.61
CA ILE A 39 -11.89 23.05 -5.45
C ILE A 39 -13.29 22.43 -5.40
N VAL A 40 -13.53 21.31 -6.08
CA VAL A 40 -14.84 20.63 -6.11
C VAL A 40 -15.28 20.16 -4.73
N ALA A 41 -14.33 19.83 -3.84
CA ALA A 41 -14.64 19.48 -2.45
C ALA A 41 -15.39 20.58 -1.68
N PHE A 42 -15.26 21.82 -2.11
CA PHE A 42 -15.85 23.02 -1.49
C PHE A 42 -17.05 23.58 -2.29
N LYS A 43 -17.46 22.87 -3.36
CA LYS A 43 -18.56 23.31 -4.23
C LYS A 43 -19.70 22.32 -4.22
N ARG A 44 -20.91 22.82 -4.46
CA ARG A 44 -22.04 21.98 -4.85
C ARG A 44 -21.94 21.77 -6.35
N TYR A 45 -21.34 20.65 -6.74
CA TYR A 45 -21.05 20.39 -8.15
C TYR A 45 -22.32 20.31 -8.98
N ASP A 46 -22.33 21.05 -10.08
CA ASP A 46 -23.38 21.04 -11.10
C ASP A 46 -22.75 20.76 -12.46
N TYR A 47 -23.30 19.79 -13.18
CA TYR A 47 -22.79 19.40 -14.49
C TYR A 47 -22.84 20.51 -15.53
N ALA A 48 -23.85 21.40 -15.46
CA ALA A 48 -23.97 22.52 -16.39
C ALA A 48 -22.91 23.60 -16.13
N GLY A 49 -22.59 23.83 -14.86
CA GLY A 49 -21.57 24.81 -14.45
C GLY A 49 -20.13 24.30 -14.48
N GLY A 50 -19.96 22.98 -14.46
CA GLY A 50 -18.65 22.34 -14.38
C GLY A 50 -17.87 22.71 -13.12
N ILE A 51 -16.54 22.46 -13.12
CA ILE A 51 -15.66 22.70 -11.95
C ILE A 51 -15.68 24.17 -11.52
N PHE A 52 -15.62 25.11 -12.46
CA PHE A 52 -15.47 26.52 -12.15
C PHE A 52 -16.80 27.26 -11.98
N GLY A 53 -17.85 26.88 -12.70
CA GLY A 53 -19.16 27.52 -12.67
C GLY A 53 -20.07 27.02 -11.54
N SER A 54 -19.77 25.91 -10.90
CA SER A 54 -20.56 25.39 -9.77
C SER A 54 -20.52 26.32 -8.57
N ALA A 55 -21.65 26.42 -7.84
CA ALA A 55 -21.78 27.27 -6.67
C ALA A 55 -20.90 26.81 -5.49
N TRP A 56 -20.36 27.76 -4.73
CA TRP A 56 -19.63 27.48 -3.51
C TRP A 56 -20.56 26.93 -2.43
N ASN A 57 -20.14 25.85 -1.77
CA ASN A 57 -20.88 25.16 -0.71
C ASN A 57 -20.11 25.18 0.63
N GLY A 58 -18.97 25.84 0.67
CA GLY A 58 -18.09 25.88 1.85
C GLY A 58 -17.64 24.48 2.28
N LEU A 59 -17.87 24.13 3.53
CA LEU A 59 -17.48 22.82 4.11
C LEU A 59 -18.63 21.81 4.16
N SER A 60 -19.76 22.04 3.49
CA SER A 60 -20.95 21.18 3.61
C SER A 60 -20.68 19.73 3.17
N ASN A 61 -19.85 19.50 2.13
CA ASN A 61 -19.49 18.16 1.69
C ASN A 61 -18.68 17.41 2.77
N PHE A 62 -17.78 18.10 3.47
CA PHE A 62 -17.04 17.54 4.59
C PHE A 62 -17.97 17.28 5.77
N ARG A 63 -18.85 18.23 6.10
CA ARG A 63 -19.80 18.08 7.20
C ARG A 63 -20.65 16.83 6.99
N PHE A 64 -21.22 16.64 5.82
CA PHE A 64 -22.02 15.46 5.49
C PHE A 64 -21.20 14.16 5.62
N PHE A 65 -19.95 14.14 5.13
CA PHE A 65 -19.04 13.00 5.25
C PHE A 65 -18.78 12.60 6.71
N PHE A 66 -18.60 13.58 7.59
CA PHE A 66 -18.38 13.31 9.02
C PHE A 66 -19.67 12.94 9.78
N GLU A 67 -20.79 13.60 9.48
CA GLU A 67 -22.06 13.37 10.15
C GLU A 67 -22.70 12.02 9.78
N SER A 68 -22.45 11.48 8.59
CA SER A 68 -22.90 10.15 8.17
C SER A 68 -22.24 9.00 8.96
N GLY A 69 -21.15 9.26 9.65
CA GLY A 69 -20.31 8.25 10.30
C GLY A 69 -19.37 7.49 9.36
N ASP A 70 -19.48 7.72 8.05
CA ASP A 70 -18.65 7.06 7.05
C ASP A 70 -17.16 7.43 7.23
N ALA A 71 -16.87 8.70 7.49
CA ALA A 71 -15.50 9.17 7.69
C ALA A 71 -14.73 8.35 8.73
N TRP A 72 -15.36 8.09 9.87
CA TRP A 72 -14.75 7.28 10.93
C TRP A 72 -14.57 5.83 10.51
N ARG A 73 -15.61 5.22 9.95
CA ARG A 73 -15.59 3.82 9.51
C ARG A 73 -14.48 3.56 8.50
N VAL A 74 -14.44 4.33 7.40
CA VAL A 74 -13.49 4.11 6.32
C VAL A 74 -12.06 4.46 6.76
N THR A 75 -11.87 5.49 7.57
CA THR A 75 -10.54 5.86 8.08
C THR A 75 -9.99 4.80 9.01
N ARG A 76 -10.81 4.33 9.97
CA ARG A 76 -10.45 3.25 10.88
C ARG A 76 -10.07 1.98 10.11
N ASN A 77 -10.92 1.56 9.17
CA ASN A 77 -10.66 0.35 8.39
C ASN A 77 -9.37 0.51 7.56
N THR A 78 -9.20 1.63 6.85
CA THR A 78 -7.98 1.88 6.06
C THR A 78 -6.72 1.80 6.92
N ALA A 79 -6.72 2.47 8.09
CA ALA A 79 -5.59 2.46 9.01
C ALA A 79 -5.30 1.05 9.56
N LEU A 80 -6.34 0.34 10.03
CA LEU A 80 -6.18 -1.01 10.61
C LEU A 80 -5.66 -2.02 9.59
N TYR A 81 -6.20 -2.01 8.35
CA TYR A 81 -5.70 -2.88 7.30
C TYR A 81 -4.25 -2.57 6.95
N ASN A 82 -3.90 -1.30 6.76
CA ASN A 82 -2.52 -0.96 6.42
C ASN A 82 -1.54 -1.27 7.56
N ILE A 83 -1.91 -1.06 8.82
CA ILE A 83 -1.10 -1.51 9.96
C ILE A 83 -0.89 -3.03 9.90
N ALA A 84 -1.96 -3.79 9.69
CA ALA A 84 -1.88 -5.25 9.60
C ALA A 84 -1.03 -5.70 8.39
N PHE A 85 -1.20 -5.07 7.22
CA PHE A 85 -0.38 -5.34 6.03
C PHE A 85 1.09 -5.02 6.27
N ILE A 86 1.41 -3.88 6.88
CA ILE A 86 2.79 -3.51 7.20
C ILE A 86 3.42 -4.55 8.12
N VAL A 87 2.74 -4.92 9.20
CA VAL A 87 3.28 -5.86 10.19
C VAL A 87 3.41 -7.27 9.59
N VAL A 88 2.32 -7.81 9.03
CA VAL A 88 2.29 -9.20 8.56
C VAL A 88 3.19 -9.38 7.33
N ASN A 89 3.09 -8.47 6.34
CA ASN A 89 3.87 -8.60 5.12
C ASN A 89 5.37 -8.48 5.41
N ASN A 90 5.81 -7.46 6.19
CA ASN A 90 7.23 -7.32 6.51
C ASN A 90 7.74 -8.52 7.33
N ALA A 91 6.99 -8.99 8.32
CA ALA A 91 7.40 -10.15 9.11
C ALA A 91 7.61 -11.40 8.24
N LEU A 92 6.65 -11.70 7.35
CA LEU A 92 6.74 -12.85 6.45
C LEU A 92 7.85 -12.68 5.40
N GLN A 93 8.02 -11.49 4.85
CA GLN A 93 9.04 -11.18 3.85
C GLN A 93 10.45 -11.29 4.44
N ILE A 94 10.68 -10.74 5.64
CA ILE A 94 11.96 -10.86 6.35
C ILE A 94 12.25 -12.32 6.69
N PHE A 95 11.27 -13.02 7.26
CA PHE A 95 11.40 -14.44 7.59
C PHE A 95 11.78 -15.25 6.35
N THR A 96 11.05 -15.08 5.24
CA THR A 96 11.30 -15.82 4.00
C THR A 96 12.66 -15.44 3.39
N ALA A 97 13.07 -14.17 3.45
CA ALA A 97 14.38 -13.74 2.96
C ALA A 97 15.53 -14.40 3.74
N ILE A 98 15.42 -14.45 5.07
CA ILE A 98 16.40 -15.11 5.95
C ILE A 98 16.44 -16.62 5.62
N MET A 99 15.29 -17.27 5.52
CA MET A 99 15.23 -18.70 5.19
C MET A 99 15.88 -18.99 3.82
N LEU A 100 15.62 -18.17 2.82
CA LEU A 100 16.23 -18.32 1.50
C LEU A 100 17.74 -18.03 1.49
N PHE A 101 18.22 -17.18 2.38
CA PHE A 101 19.64 -16.88 2.52
C PHE A 101 20.38 -18.06 3.17
N GLU A 102 19.85 -18.61 4.25
CA GLU A 102 20.44 -19.72 4.99
C GLU A 102 20.36 -21.07 4.23
N VAL A 103 19.32 -21.27 3.41
CA VAL A 103 19.21 -22.49 2.61
C VAL A 103 20.24 -22.49 1.49
N GLY A 104 21.17 -23.45 1.52
CA GLY A 104 22.16 -23.67 0.48
C GLY A 104 21.52 -24.13 -0.83
N GLY A 105 22.21 -23.82 -1.95
CA GLY A 105 21.78 -24.28 -3.28
C GLY A 105 21.24 -23.16 -4.16
N LYS A 106 22.08 -22.70 -5.10
CA LYS A 106 21.76 -21.60 -6.02
C LYS A 106 20.48 -21.85 -6.84
N TRP A 107 20.26 -23.08 -7.28
CA TRP A 107 19.08 -23.46 -8.08
C TRP A 107 17.79 -23.44 -7.26
N PHE A 108 17.81 -24.01 -6.07
CA PHE A 108 16.65 -24.00 -5.17
C PHE A 108 16.22 -22.55 -4.84
N ARG A 109 17.19 -21.72 -4.43
CA ARG A 109 16.95 -20.30 -4.15
C ARG A 109 16.31 -19.59 -5.35
N LYS A 110 16.87 -19.78 -6.56
CA LYS A 110 16.36 -19.13 -7.78
C LYS A 110 14.95 -19.58 -8.12
N ILE A 111 14.66 -20.89 -8.06
CA ILE A 111 13.32 -21.45 -8.36
C ILE A 111 12.30 -20.94 -7.33
N THR A 112 12.62 -21.02 -6.04
CA THR A 112 11.74 -20.57 -4.96
C THR A 112 11.47 -19.07 -5.04
N GLN A 113 12.48 -18.24 -5.28
CA GLN A 113 12.29 -16.81 -5.52
C GLN A 113 11.33 -16.54 -6.68
N SER A 114 11.54 -17.24 -7.83
CA SER A 114 10.69 -17.04 -9.00
C SER A 114 9.24 -17.46 -8.72
N ALA A 115 9.04 -18.58 -8.02
CA ALA A 115 7.71 -19.07 -7.65
C ALA A 115 6.99 -18.13 -6.67
N LEU A 116 7.69 -17.63 -5.66
CA LEU A 116 7.15 -16.65 -4.70
C LEU A 116 6.85 -15.30 -5.33
N PHE A 117 7.55 -14.93 -6.41
CA PHE A 117 7.34 -13.66 -7.10
C PHE A 117 6.17 -13.72 -8.08
N LEU A 118 5.75 -14.90 -8.53
CA LEU A 118 4.70 -15.08 -9.53
C LEU A 118 3.36 -14.43 -9.14
N PRO A 119 2.83 -14.55 -7.90
CA PRO A 119 1.58 -13.92 -7.49
C PRO A 119 1.56 -12.40 -7.64
N TYR A 120 2.71 -11.75 -7.52
CA TYR A 120 2.82 -10.30 -7.65
C TYR A 120 2.35 -9.80 -9.02
N PHE A 121 2.58 -10.54 -10.08
CA PHE A 121 2.20 -10.17 -11.46
C PHE A 121 0.73 -10.43 -11.78
N ILE A 122 0.01 -11.20 -10.98
CA ILE A 122 -1.41 -11.48 -11.21
C ILE A 122 -2.22 -10.21 -10.90
N SER A 123 -3.09 -9.77 -11.83
CA SER A 123 -3.95 -8.61 -11.58
C SER A 123 -4.97 -8.87 -10.46
N TRP A 124 -5.39 -7.83 -9.75
CA TRP A 124 -6.42 -7.94 -8.73
C TRP A 124 -7.76 -8.45 -9.29
N VAL A 125 -8.06 -8.18 -10.55
CA VAL A 125 -9.26 -8.71 -11.24
C VAL A 125 -9.23 -10.23 -11.27
N VAL A 126 -8.09 -10.81 -11.65
CA VAL A 126 -7.93 -12.28 -11.70
C VAL A 126 -7.95 -12.86 -10.29
N VAL A 127 -7.26 -12.24 -9.34
CA VAL A 127 -7.27 -12.67 -7.93
C VAL A 127 -8.69 -12.64 -7.37
N GLY A 128 -9.45 -11.59 -7.64
CA GLY A 128 -10.85 -11.48 -7.23
C GLY A 128 -11.74 -12.58 -7.84
N ALA A 129 -11.56 -12.88 -9.13
CA ALA A 129 -12.29 -13.96 -9.80
C ALA A 129 -11.94 -15.34 -9.19
N ILE A 130 -10.66 -15.59 -8.90
CA ILE A 130 -10.22 -16.82 -8.22
C ILE A 130 -10.86 -16.89 -6.82
N ALA A 131 -10.79 -15.81 -6.05
CA ALA A 131 -11.38 -15.76 -4.71
C ALA A 131 -12.88 -16.02 -4.74
N TYR A 132 -13.60 -15.42 -5.69
CA TYR A 132 -15.04 -15.67 -5.86
C TYR A 132 -15.35 -17.16 -6.13
N ASN A 133 -14.62 -17.78 -7.05
CA ASN A 133 -14.80 -19.21 -7.35
C ASN A 133 -14.39 -20.13 -6.20
N LEU A 134 -13.51 -19.67 -5.31
CA LEU A 134 -13.14 -20.45 -4.12
C LEU A 134 -14.13 -20.28 -2.96
N LEU A 135 -14.60 -19.05 -2.72
CA LEU A 135 -15.27 -18.64 -1.48
C LEU A 135 -16.78 -18.45 -1.62
N ASN A 136 -17.33 -18.53 -2.84
CA ASN A 136 -18.76 -18.35 -3.06
C ASN A 136 -19.57 -19.42 -2.31
N TYR A 137 -20.75 -19.04 -1.78
CA TYR A 137 -21.58 -19.93 -0.97
C TYR A 137 -22.07 -21.14 -1.76
N ASP A 138 -22.61 -20.91 -2.95
CA ASP A 138 -23.31 -21.96 -3.74
C ASP A 138 -22.36 -22.81 -4.59
N ILE A 139 -21.35 -22.18 -5.20
CA ILE A 139 -20.48 -22.81 -6.20
C ILE A 139 -19.01 -22.88 -5.75
N GLY A 140 -18.69 -22.36 -4.56
CA GLY A 140 -17.32 -22.24 -4.08
C GLY A 140 -16.67 -23.58 -3.74
N THR A 141 -15.42 -23.75 -4.19
CA THR A 141 -14.65 -24.97 -3.91
C THR A 141 -14.49 -25.24 -2.42
N VAL A 142 -14.37 -24.19 -1.59
CA VAL A 142 -14.23 -24.33 -0.13
C VAL A 142 -15.49 -24.97 0.44
N ASN A 143 -16.68 -24.51 0.08
CA ASN A 143 -17.94 -25.08 0.57
C ASN A 143 -18.21 -26.48 0.01
N ALA A 144 -17.81 -26.76 -1.23
CA ALA A 144 -17.86 -28.10 -1.78
C ALA A 144 -17.00 -29.11 -1.00
N LEU A 145 -15.81 -28.67 -0.57
CA LEU A 145 -14.94 -29.50 0.30
C LEU A 145 -15.50 -29.66 1.71
N LEU A 146 -16.03 -28.59 2.32
CA LEU A 146 -16.64 -28.65 3.66
C LEU A 146 -17.82 -29.61 3.69
N THR A 147 -18.75 -29.49 2.74
CA THR A 147 -19.90 -30.38 2.63
C THR A 147 -19.48 -31.82 2.32
N GLY A 148 -18.42 -32.02 1.53
CA GLY A 148 -17.87 -33.32 1.22
C GLY A 148 -17.31 -34.10 2.43
N ILE A 149 -16.91 -33.35 3.48
CA ILE A 149 -16.44 -33.92 4.77
C ILE A 149 -17.50 -33.88 5.88
N GLY A 150 -18.74 -33.49 5.54
CA GLY A 150 -19.88 -33.45 6.47
C GLY A 150 -19.96 -32.19 7.33
N LEU A 151 -19.28 -31.10 6.98
CA LEU A 151 -19.37 -29.81 7.63
C LEU A 151 -20.37 -28.90 6.92
N ASP A 152 -20.96 -27.96 7.68
CA ASP A 152 -21.87 -26.96 7.10
C ASP A 152 -21.13 -25.96 6.23
N PRO A 153 -21.75 -25.49 5.12
CA PRO A 153 -21.16 -24.45 4.27
C PRO A 153 -21.09 -23.10 5.01
N ILE A 154 -20.07 -22.32 4.68
CA ILE A 154 -19.80 -21.00 5.30
C ILE A 154 -20.17 -19.91 4.31
N ASP A 155 -21.00 -18.95 4.74
CA ASP A 155 -21.37 -17.80 3.94
C ASP A 155 -20.40 -16.64 4.16
N ILE A 156 -19.31 -16.66 3.40
CA ILE A 156 -18.21 -15.70 3.51
C ILE A 156 -18.62 -14.33 2.96
N TYR A 157 -19.37 -14.28 1.83
CA TYR A 157 -19.76 -13.02 1.19
C TYR A 157 -20.89 -12.28 1.90
N ASN A 158 -21.54 -12.88 2.90
CA ASN A 158 -22.51 -12.23 3.75
C ASN A 158 -22.03 -12.07 5.20
N THR A 159 -20.80 -12.51 5.53
CA THR A 159 -20.25 -12.46 6.89
C THR A 159 -19.04 -11.53 6.97
N PRO A 160 -19.18 -10.29 7.45
CA PRO A 160 -18.08 -9.32 7.52
C PRO A 160 -16.87 -9.77 8.33
N ALA A 161 -17.07 -10.64 9.33
CA ALA A 161 -16.03 -11.05 10.27
C ALA A 161 -14.86 -11.83 9.62
N TYR A 162 -15.07 -12.52 8.50
CA TYR A 162 -14.03 -13.29 7.83
C TYR A 162 -13.09 -12.43 6.98
N TRP A 163 -13.58 -11.31 6.47
CA TRP A 163 -12.87 -10.51 5.47
C TRP A 163 -11.55 -9.92 5.93
N PRO A 164 -11.38 -9.44 7.17
CA PRO A 164 -10.07 -8.97 7.61
C PRO A 164 -8.97 -10.03 7.47
N TYR A 165 -9.26 -11.27 7.83
CA TYR A 165 -8.29 -12.36 7.74
C TYR A 165 -8.00 -12.75 6.29
N ILE A 166 -9.04 -12.82 5.44
CA ILE A 166 -8.91 -13.14 4.03
C ILE A 166 -8.06 -12.10 3.31
N LEU A 167 -8.36 -10.80 3.51
CA LEU A 167 -7.64 -9.71 2.85
C LEU A 167 -6.19 -9.63 3.30
N ILE A 168 -5.91 -9.85 4.59
CA ILE A 168 -4.53 -9.89 5.11
C ILE A 168 -3.77 -11.07 4.50
N LEU A 169 -4.38 -12.26 4.45
CA LEU A 169 -3.75 -13.45 3.88
C LEU A 169 -3.45 -13.28 2.39
N VAL A 170 -4.41 -12.78 1.61
CA VAL A 170 -4.25 -12.55 0.17
C VAL A 170 -3.23 -11.46 -0.11
N SER A 171 -3.20 -10.38 0.67
CA SER A 171 -2.17 -9.33 0.60
C SER A 171 -0.79 -9.93 0.86
N ALA A 172 -0.65 -10.73 1.92
CA ALA A 172 0.60 -11.38 2.27
C ALA A 172 1.08 -12.32 1.15
N TRP A 173 0.19 -13.20 0.64
CA TRP A 173 0.51 -14.10 -0.45
C TRP A 173 0.99 -13.36 -1.70
N LYS A 174 0.29 -12.29 -2.08
CA LYS A 174 0.61 -11.53 -3.29
C LYS A 174 1.90 -10.71 -3.17
N SER A 175 2.17 -10.14 -2.01
CA SER A 175 3.33 -9.26 -1.80
C SER A 175 4.59 -9.98 -1.33
N LEU A 176 4.48 -11.25 -0.92
CA LEU A 176 5.56 -12.02 -0.29
C LEU A 176 6.84 -12.00 -1.12
N GLY A 177 6.74 -12.38 -2.39
CA GLY A 177 7.92 -12.50 -3.25
C GLY A 177 8.64 -11.18 -3.49
N TYR A 178 7.88 -10.10 -3.74
CA TYR A 178 8.46 -8.77 -3.99
C TYR A 178 9.29 -8.28 -2.79
N GLY A 179 8.70 -8.28 -1.59
CA GLY A 179 9.41 -7.83 -0.40
C GLY A 179 10.54 -8.78 0.02
N THR A 180 10.37 -10.10 -0.17
CA THR A 180 11.44 -11.07 0.08
C THR A 180 12.69 -10.76 -0.74
N VAL A 181 12.54 -10.41 -2.02
CA VAL A 181 13.68 -10.05 -2.88
C VAL A 181 14.39 -8.80 -2.38
N MET A 182 13.64 -7.78 -1.91
CA MET A 182 14.22 -6.57 -1.35
C MET A 182 15.07 -6.85 -0.10
N TYR A 183 14.52 -7.63 0.83
CA TYR A 183 15.26 -8.01 2.04
C TYR A 183 16.42 -8.96 1.75
N LEU A 184 16.26 -9.89 0.82
CA LEU A 184 17.34 -10.79 0.43
C LEU A 184 18.51 -10.04 -0.23
N ALA A 185 18.23 -9.01 -1.03
CA ALA A 185 19.26 -8.15 -1.59
C ALA A 185 20.04 -7.41 -0.48
N ALA A 186 19.31 -6.91 0.54
CA ALA A 186 19.95 -6.28 1.70
C ALA A 186 20.82 -7.27 2.50
N ILE A 187 20.34 -8.50 2.75
CA ILE A 187 21.13 -9.55 3.43
C ILE A 187 22.38 -9.90 2.62
N SER A 188 22.25 -10.00 1.29
CA SER A 188 23.38 -10.33 0.42
C SER A 188 24.44 -9.22 0.34
N GLY A 189 24.12 -8.02 0.80
CA GLY A 189 25.06 -6.89 0.91
C GLY A 189 25.80 -6.82 2.26
N ILE A 190 25.47 -7.70 3.21
CA ILE A 190 26.19 -7.78 4.49
C ILE A 190 27.56 -8.41 4.26
N ASP A 191 28.59 -7.85 4.92
CA ASP A 191 29.94 -8.37 4.81
C ASP A 191 30.03 -9.82 5.28
N THR A 192 30.56 -10.69 4.42
CA THR A 192 30.72 -12.12 4.72
C THR A 192 31.68 -12.37 5.87
N GLU A 193 32.66 -11.50 6.11
CA GLU A 193 33.59 -11.60 7.23
C GLU A 193 32.85 -11.58 8.57
N MET A 194 31.72 -10.90 8.68
CA MET A 194 30.90 -10.90 9.89
C MET A 194 30.30 -12.28 10.20
N TYR A 195 29.91 -13.01 9.15
CA TYR A 195 29.37 -14.37 9.30
C TYR A 195 30.49 -15.36 9.62
N GLU A 196 31.65 -15.24 8.97
CA GLU A 196 32.82 -16.09 9.22
C GLU A 196 33.35 -15.89 10.65
N ALA A 197 33.44 -14.64 11.12
CA ALA A 197 33.82 -14.35 12.50
C ALA A 197 32.87 -15.01 13.52
N ALA A 198 31.55 -14.89 13.27
CA ALA A 198 30.53 -15.50 14.14
C ALA A 198 30.62 -17.06 14.13
N GLU A 199 31.01 -17.67 13.00
CA GLU A 199 31.25 -19.12 12.91
C GLU A 199 32.50 -19.55 13.70
N ILE A 200 33.58 -18.77 13.61
CA ILE A 200 34.81 -19.00 14.41
C ILE A 200 34.51 -18.92 15.90
N ASP A 201 33.65 -17.97 16.30
CA ASP A 201 33.18 -17.80 17.70
C ASP A 201 32.21 -18.91 18.14
N GLY A 202 31.86 -19.87 17.27
CA GLY A 202 30.98 -20.99 17.57
C GLY A 202 29.50 -20.63 17.58
N ALA A 203 29.08 -19.53 16.95
CA ALA A 203 27.70 -19.16 16.85
C ALA A 203 26.90 -20.14 15.98
N ASN A 204 25.77 -20.62 16.51
CA ASN A 204 24.82 -21.39 15.71
C ASN A 204 24.02 -20.49 14.74
N ILE A 205 23.27 -21.11 13.81
CA ILE A 205 22.47 -20.39 12.79
C ILE A 205 21.53 -19.37 13.43
N PHE A 206 20.83 -19.73 14.51
CA PHE A 206 19.90 -18.80 15.16
C PHE A 206 20.64 -17.59 15.78
N GLN A 207 21.78 -17.82 16.36
CA GLN A 207 22.64 -16.74 16.91
C GLN A 207 23.16 -15.81 15.79
N ARG A 208 23.56 -16.34 14.64
CA ARG A 208 23.97 -15.54 13.48
C ARG A 208 22.80 -14.69 12.96
N ILE A 209 21.62 -15.28 12.83
CA ILE A 209 20.42 -14.53 12.40
C ILE A 209 20.14 -13.39 13.35
N MET A 210 20.08 -13.66 14.65
CA MET A 210 19.70 -12.65 15.67
C MET A 210 20.76 -11.59 15.93
N LYS A 211 22.06 -11.92 15.82
CA LYS A 211 23.16 -11.03 16.19
C LYS A 211 23.86 -10.38 14.99
N VAL A 212 23.74 -10.97 13.80
CA VAL A 212 24.38 -10.45 12.57
C VAL A 212 23.31 -10.03 11.57
N THR A 213 22.46 -10.94 11.12
CA THR A 213 21.54 -10.68 10.00
C THR A 213 20.50 -9.60 10.38
N ILE A 214 19.73 -9.79 11.44
CA ILE A 214 18.65 -8.89 11.83
C ILE A 214 19.16 -7.47 12.16
N PRO A 215 20.24 -7.27 12.95
CA PRO A 215 20.76 -5.94 13.22
C PRO A 215 21.21 -5.19 11.95
N ASN A 216 21.82 -5.88 11.00
CA ASN A 216 22.24 -5.28 9.72
C ASN A 216 21.05 -5.01 8.78
N LEU A 217 19.90 -5.65 8.97
CA LEU A 217 18.67 -5.37 8.24
C LEU A 217 17.89 -4.15 8.78
N TYR A 218 18.12 -3.70 10.01
CA TYR A 218 17.36 -2.60 10.61
C TYR A 218 17.28 -1.34 9.72
N PRO A 219 18.34 -0.86 9.08
CA PRO A 219 18.24 0.30 8.20
C PRO A 219 17.23 0.08 7.07
N THR A 220 17.28 -1.08 6.43
CA THR A 220 16.36 -1.44 5.33
C THR A 220 14.92 -1.59 5.83
N ILE A 221 14.72 -2.24 6.98
CA ILE A 221 13.40 -2.38 7.60
C ILE A 221 12.81 -1.00 7.89
N ILE A 222 13.58 -0.11 8.50
CA ILE A 222 13.12 1.25 8.84
C ILE A 222 12.69 2.00 7.59
N ILE A 223 13.51 2.00 6.54
CA ILE A 223 13.19 2.72 5.29
C ILE A 223 11.90 2.15 4.65
N LEU A 224 11.77 0.83 4.52
CA LEU A 224 10.60 0.21 3.90
C LEU A 224 9.33 0.42 4.73
N VAL A 225 9.42 0.32 6.05
CA VAL A 225 8.29 0.61 6.95
C VAL A 225 7.91 2.09 6.90
N LEU A 226 8.87 3.01 6.86
CA LEU A 226 8.59 4.44 6.73
C LEU A 226 7.85 4.77 5.44
N LEU A 227 8.29 4.20 4.31
CA LEU A 227 7.62 4.37 3.02
C LEU A 227 6.20 3.80 3.06
N ALA A 228 6.00 2.66 3.72
CA ALA A 228 4.67 2.06 3.89
C ALA A 228 3.77 2.90 4.80
N VAL A 229 4.29 3.39 5.93
CA VAL A 229 3.54 4.28 6.85
C VAL A 229 3.17 5.59 6.19
N GLY A 230 4.00 6.10 5.28
CA GLY A 230 3.66 7.26 4.46
C GLY A 230 2.38 7.09 3.64
N ASN A 231 2.01 5.86 3.34
CA ASN A 231 0.80 5.50 2.60
C ASN A 231 -0.30 4.86 3.47
N ILE A 232 -0.23 5.00 4.80
CA ILE A 232 -1.11 4.28 5.74
C ILE A 232 -2.60 4.57 5.55
N PHE A 233 -2.95 5.76 5.05
CA PHE A 233 -4.33 6.14 4.73
C PHE A 233 -4.69 5.91 3.26
N ARG A 234 -3.86 5.22 2.49
CA ARG A 234 -4.12 4.85 1.11
C ARG A 234 -4.45 3.35 1.05
N GLY A 235 -5.69 3.04 0.70
CA GLY A 235 -6.12 1.65 0.51
C GLY A 235 -5.65 1.11 -0.84
N ASP A 236 -5.49 -0.21 -0.94
CA ASP A 236 -5.36 -0.88 -2.24
C ASP A 236 -6.76 -1.02 -2.86
N PHE A 237 -7.22 0.03 -3.57
CA PHE A 237 -8.51 0.01 -4.26
C PHE A 237 -8.70 -1.25 -5.09
N GLY A 238 -7.65 -1.67 -5.83
CA GLY A 238 -7.72 -2.85 -6.69
C GLY A 238 -8.06 -4.12 -5.91
N MET A 239 -7.43 -4.31 -4.76
CA MET A 239 -7.71 -5.45 -3.88
C MET A 239 -9.13 -5.39 -3.32
N PHE A 240 -9.47 -4.34 -2.61
CA PHE A 240 -10.77 -4.24 -1.95
C PHE A 240 -11.94 -4.31 -2.94
N TYR A 241 -11.85 -3.59 -4.04
CA TYR A 241 -12.93 -3.55 -5.04
C TYR A 241 -13.11 -4.90 -5.76
N ASN A 242 -12.03 -5.56 -6.16
CA ASN A 242 -12.17 -6.81 -6.92
C ASN A 242 -12.42 -8.04 -6.04
N MET A 243 -11.96 -8.03 -4.77
CA MET A 243 -12.19 -9.14 -3.85
C MET A 243 -13.60 -9.11 -3.24
N VAL A 244 -14.07 -7.93 -2.84
CA VAL A 244 -15.31 -7.75 -2.07
C VAL A 244 -16.46 -7.24 -2.95
N GLY A 245 -16.15 -6.47 -3.98
CA GLY A 245 -17.14 -5.78 -4.80
C GLY A 245 -17.83 -4.63 -4.06
N ASN A 246 -19.00 -4.25 -4.57
CA ASN A 246 -19.86 -3.22 -3.95
C ASN A 246 -20.93 -3.89 -3.05
N ASN A 247 -20.51 -4.77 -2.13
CA ASN A 247 -21.41 -5.47 -1.24
C ASN A 247 -21.60 -4.69 0.07
N GLY A 248 -22.76 -4.03 0.22
CA GLY A 248 -23.10 -3.22 1.39
C GLY A 248 -23.09 -3.97 2.72
N LEU A 249 -23.36 -5.27 2.73
CA LEU A 249 -23.31 -6.10 3.94
C LEU A 249 -21.92 -6.17 4.54
N LEU A 250 -20.89 -6.04 3.71
CA LEU A 250 -19.48 -6.15 4.11
C LEU A 250 -18.83 -4.81 4.46
N PHE A 251 -19.48 -3.66 4.21
CA PHE A 251 -18.89 -2.34 4.40
C PHE A 251 -18.41 -2.06 5.82
N SER A 252 -19.03 -2.67 6.83
CA SER A 252 -18.60 -2.52 8.22
C SER A 252 -17.14 -2.91 8.44
N SER A 253 -16.64 -3.92 7.71
CA SER A 253 -15.29 -4.44 7.82
C SER A 253 -14.38 -4.15 6.63
N THR A 254 -14.95 -3.92 5.42
CA THR A 254 -14.15 -3.88 4.18
C THR A 254 -14.14 -2.52 3.49
N ASP A 255 -14.97 -1.57 3.92
CA ASP A 255 -15.01 -0.26 3.30
C ASP A 255 -13.80 0.57 3.73
N VAL A 256 -12.98 0.95 2.79
CA VAL A 256 -11.80 1.81 2.96
C VAL A 256 -12.02 3.15 2.26
N ILE A 257 -11.17 4.15 2.52
CA ILE A 257 -11.35 5.50 1.95
C ILE A 257 -11.43 5.43 0.42
N ASP A 258 -10.56 4.66 -0.22
CA ASP A 258 -10.49 4.56 -1.68
C ASP A 258 -11.75 3.93 -2.31
N THR A 259 -12.32 2.89 -1.69
CA THR A 259 -13.60 2.29 -2.14
C THR A 259 -14.78 3.22 -1.91
N PHE A 260 -14.77 3.95 -0.81
CA PHE A 260 -15.78 4.97 -0.52
C PHE A 260 -15.76 6.10 -1.54
N VAL A 261 -14.57 6.65 -1.85
CA VAL A 261 -14.38 7.70 -2.86
C VAL A 261 -14.92 7.24 -4.22
N PHE A 262 -14.55 6.04 -4.65
CA PHE A 262 -15.01 5.47 -5.91
C PHE A 262 -16.53 5.26 -5.95
N ARG A 263 -17.10 4.70 -4.90
CA ARG A 263 -18.53 4.46 -4.79
C ARG A 263 -19.32 5.77 -4.76
N SER A 264 -18.87 6.77 -4.00
CA SER A 264 -19.49 8.09 -3.97
C SER A 264 -19.50 8.73 -5.35
N LEU A 265 -18.41 8.60 -6.10
CA LEU A 265 -18.29 9.14 -7.45
C LEU A 265 -19.16 8.39 -8.47
N ILE A 266 -19.07 7.07 -8.52
CA ILE A 266 -19.63 6.28 -9.62
C ILE A 266 -21.03 5.77 -9.32
N THR A 267 -21.30 5.35 -8.07
CA THR A 267 -22.60 4.76 -7.70
C THR A 267 -23.57 5.83 -7.20
N SER A 268 -23.11 6.71 -6.31
CA SER A 268 -23.95 7.77 -5.74
C SER A 268 -23.97 9.05 -6.58
N ASN A 269 -23.09 9.16 -7.58
CA ASN A 269 -22.91 10.34 -8.45
C ASN A 269 -22.69 11.63 -7.65
N ASP A 270 -22.11 11.51 -6.44
CA ASP A 270 -21.79 12.62 -5.55
C ASP A 270 -20.31 13.01 -5.66
N ILE A 271 -20.05 13.85 -6.65
CA ILE A 271 -18.69 14.32 -6.96
C ILE A 271 -18.14 15.17 -5.81
N GLY A 272 -18.99 15.95 -5.15
CA GLY A 272 -18.60 16.82 -4.03
C GLY A 272 -18.10 16.01 -2.83
N MET A 273 -18.84 14.99 -2.44
CA MET A 273 -18.47 14.12 -1.32
C MET A 273 -17.22 13.27 -1.66
N SER A 274 -17.17 12.73 -2.87
CA SER A 274 -15.99 11.99 -3.36
C SER A 274 -14.73 12.86 -3.27
N ALA A 275 -14.80 14.11 -3.77
CA ALA A 275 -13.70 15.06 -3.69
C ALA A 275 -13.33 15.43 -2.24
N ALA A 276 -14.33 15.63 -1.37
CA ALA A 276 -14.09 15.93 0.05
C ALA A 276 -13.39 14.78 0.78
N ALA A 277 -13.81 13.53 0.54
CA ALA A 277 -13.16 12.35 1.10
C ALA A 277 -11.71 12.19 0.60
N GLY A 278 -11.45 12.45 -0.70
CA GLY A 278 -10.10 12.43 -1.27
C GLY A 278 -9.17 13.52 -0.70
N VAL A 279 -9.70 14.74 -0.48
CA VAL A 279 -8.96 15.81 0.19
C VAL A 279 -8.65 15.44 1.64
N PHE A 280 -9.63 14.91 2.36
CA PHE A 280 -9.44 14.43 3.73
C PHE A 280 -8.35 13.36 3.81
N GLN A 281 -8.39 12.36 2.92
CA GLN A 281 -7.35 11.33 2.81
C GLN A 281 -5.96 11.93 2.59
N SER A 282 -5.86 12.91 1.69
CA SER A 282 -4.60 13.58 1.37
C SER A 282 -4.04 14.36 2.56
N VAL A 283 -4.91 15.05 3.31
CA VAL A 283 -4.52 15.78 4.53
C VAL A 283 -4.04 14.81 5.62
N LEU A 284 -4.75 13.71 5.83
CA LEU A 284 -4.33 12.67 6.78
C LEU A 284 -2.97 12.07 6.38
N GLY A 285 -2.80 11.70 5.12
CA GLY A 285 -1.54 11.16 4.61
C GLY A 285 -0.38 12.14 4.79
N PHE A 286 -0.59 13.42 4.45
CA PHE A 286 0.42 14.46 4.65
C PHE A 286 0.77 14.64 6.12
N ALA A 287 -0.22 14.76 7.00
CA ALA A 287 0.00 14.90 8.45
C ALA A 287 0.78 13.72 9.01
N THR A 288 0.47 12.51 8.58
CA THR A 288 1.16 11.28 9.01
C THR A 288 2.61 11.26 8.56
N ILE A 289 2.87 11.54 7.28
CA ILE A 289 4.23 11.60 6.74
C ILE A 289 5.08 12.61 7.49
N MET A 290 4.54 13.83 7.73
CA MET A 290 5.25 14.88 8.45
C MET A 290 5.54 14.47 9.90
N THR A 291 4.56 13.89 10.59
CA THR A 291 4.70 13.44 11.98
C THR A 291 5.73 12.32 12.11
N VAL A 292 5.64 11.32 11.23
CA VAL A 292 6.56 10.16 11.27
C VAL A 292 7.97 10.59 10.87
N ASN A 293 8.12 11.41 9.84
CA ASN A 293 9.44 11.92 9.45
C ASN A 293 10.07 12.78 10.56
N TYR A 294 9.27 13.63 11.22
CA TYR A 294 9.74 14.40 12.37
C TYR A 294 10.20 13.50 13.53
N ALA A 295 9.43 12.45 13.84
CA ALA A 295 9.79 11.50 14.89
C ALA A 295 11.10 10.76 14.57
N VAL A 296 11.25 10.29 13.33
CA VAL A 296 12.48 9.62 12.87
C VAL A 296 13.67 10.57 12.90
N ARG A 297 13.52 11.79 12.39
CA ARG A 297 14.59 12.80 12.39
C ARG A 297 15.07 13.17 13.80
N ARG A 298 14.17 13.09 14.79
CA ARG A 298 14.55 13.32 16.19
C ARG A 298 15.36 12.18 16.79
N TYR A 299 15.13 10.96 16.31
CA TYR A 299 15.82 9.76 16.79
C TYR A 299 17.12 9.50 16.01
N ASP A 300 17.07 9.62 14.67
CA ASP A 300 18.22 9.40 13.79
C ASP A 300 18.06 10.29 12.53
N LYS A 301 18.90 11.33 12.43
CA LYS A 301 18.82 12.31 11.34
C LYS A 301 19.16 11.72 9.96
N ASP A 302 20.02 10.71 9.94
CA ASP A 302 20.51 10.10 8.69
C ASP A 302 19.47 9.14 8.07
N ARG A 303 18.43 8.79 8.81
CA ARG A 303 17.34 7.90 8.38
C ARG A 303 16.04 8.63 8.09
N ALA A 304 15.98 9.96 8.26
CA ALA A 304 14.82 10.74 7.88
C ALA A 304 14.69 10.82 6.35
N LEU A 305 13.46 10.94 5.86
CA LEU A 305 13.20 11.05 4.42
C LEU A 305 13.61 12.42 3.87
N PHE A 306 13.46 13.46 4.69
CA PHE A 306 13.84 14.84 4.37
C PHE A 306 14.07 15.68 5.64
#